data_13c8092d8a5ec9fcf2d9ca71b64c4451
#
_entry.id   13c8092d8a5ec9fcf2d9ca71b64c4451
#
_cell.length_a   1.000
_cell.length_b   1.000
_cell.length_c   1.000
_cell.angle_alpha   90.00
_cell.angle_beta   90.00
_cell.angle_gamma   90.00
#
_symmetry.space_group_name_H-M   'P 1'
#
loop_
_entity.id
_entity.type
_entity.pdbx_description
1 polymer ?
#
loop_
_entity_poly.entity_id
_entity_poly.type
_entity_poly.pdbx_seq_one_letter_code
_entity_poly.pdbx_strand_id
1 'polypeptide(L)'
;VNVVYTVRVSLGVLLSLRTRVFQHSQSLSVSFHESYTSGRVISRLTSDIDTIRTFLDSGISQLATTLLGIAFSVIAIFLLDWRIGLLLVTMTVPIWLITRWFRTRSETAFRAMRNESAQLTSRFVETYTGIRAIKSFGAEADARASYARNAERYRVAVMDSIKLFGIYSPVLILLGNI
;
A
#
# COMPACT_ATOMS: atom_id res chain seq x y z
N VAL A 1 17.34 18.43 19.31
CA VAL A 1 16.89 19.77 18.82
C VAL A 1 16.02 19.59 17.58
N ASN A 2 16.44 18.84 16.56
CA ASN A 2 15.68 18.66 15.30
C ASN A 2 14.29 18.04 15.49
N VAL A 3 14.13 17.06 16.39
CA VAL A 3 12.85 16.38 16.64
C VAL A 3 11.78 17.36 17.13
N VAL A 4 12.14 18.28 18.03
CA VAL A 4 11.18 19.25 18.60
C VAL A 4 10.68 20.24 17.52
N TYR A 5 11.56 20.69 16.63
CA TYR A 5 11.16 21.57 15.54
C TYR A 5 10.29 20.86 14.50
N THR A 6 10.64 19.63 14.13
CA THR A 6 9.83 18.82 13.21
C THR A 6 8.43 18.60 13.78
N VAL A 7 8.31 18.20 15.05
CA VAL A 7 7.02 17.99 15.70
C VAL A 7 6.20 19.29 15.79
N ARG A 8 6.81 20.43 16.09
CA ARG A 8 6.10 21.72 16.11
C ARG A 8 5.54 22.10 14.74
N VAL A 9 6.35 21.94 13.70
CA VAL A 9 5.92 22.24 12.32
C VAL A 9 4.80 21.29 11.91
N SER A 10 4.97 19.99 12.15
CA SER A 10 3.94 18.98 11.85
C SER A 10 2.63 19.28 12.56
N LEU A 11 2.66 19.59 13.85
CA LEU A 11 1.46 19.92 14.62
C LEU A 11 0.79 21.21 14.11
N GLY A 12 1.57 22.23 13.73
CA GLY A 12 1.04 23.47 13.15
C GLY A 12 0.33 23.23 11.82
N VAL A 13 0.95 22.45 10.93
CA VAL A 13 0.35 22.06 9.65
C VAL A 13 -0.93 21.25 9.88
N LEU A 14 -0.91 20.27 10.78
CA LEU A 14 -2.07 19.42 11.07
C LEU A 14 -3.24 20.22 11.66
N LEU A 15 -2.97 21.14 12.59
CA LEU A 15 -4.00 22.00 13.15
C LEU A 15 -4.63 22.89 12.06
N SER A 16 -3.81 23.51 11.24
CA SER A 16 -4.28 24.31 10.10
C SER A 16 -5.12 23.47 9.13
N LEU A 17 -4.69 22.25 8.83
CA LEU A 17 -5.40 21.34 7.94
C LEU A 17 -6.75 20.92 8.53
N ARG A 18 -6.79 20.52 9.80
CA ARG A 18 -8.04 20.20 10.51
C ARG A 18 -9.02 21.35 10.51
N THR A 19 -8.55 22.55 10.82
CA THR A 19 -9.38 23.77 10.84
C THR A 19 -9.95 24.08 9.45
N ARG A 20 -9.12 24.01 8.41
CA ARG A 20 -9.56 24.27 7.03
C ARG A 20 -10.57 23.23 6.54
N VAL A 21 -10.33 21.94 6.77
CA VAL A 21 -11.25 20.87 6.37
C VAL A 21 -12.57 21.00 7.13
N PHE A 22 -12.53 21.32 8.42
CA PHE A 22 -13.72 21.55 9.23
C PHE A 22 -14.52 22.76 8.73
N GLN A 23 -13.87 23.91 8.52
CA GLN A 23 -14.51 25.11 7.99
C GLN A 23 -15.09 24.87 6.60
N HIS A 24 -14.36 24.17 5.73
CA HIS A 24 -14.84 23.80 4.40
C HIS A 24 -16.06 22.88 4.49
N SER A 25 -16.03 21.88 5.37
CA SER A 25 -17.18 20.98 5.54
C SER A 25 -18.43 21.71 6.02
N GLN A 26 -18.29 22.75 6.85
CA GLN A 26 -19.41 23.56 7.28
C GLN A 26 -19.97 24.52 6.21
N SER A 27 -19.15 24.89 5.23
CA SER A 27 -19.59 25.76 4.11
C SER A 27 -20.29 25.00 2.99
N LEU A 28 -20.32 23.68 3.04
CA LEU A 28 -20.96 22.84 2.03
C LEU A 28 -22.50 22.80 2.22
N SER A 29 -23.21 22.59 1.12
CA SER A 29 -24.68 22.55 1.10
C SER A 29 -25.25 21.37 1.89
N VAL A 30 -26.50 21.50 2.33
CA VAL A 30 -27.23 20.43 3.01
C VAL A 30 -27.32 19.18 2.13
N SER A 31 -27.53 19.35 0.82
CA SER A 31 -27.57 18.23 -0.13
C SER A 31 -26.25 17.42 -0.19
N PHE A 32 -25.11 18.07 0.03
CA PHE A 32 -23.85 17.38 0.18
C PHE A 32 -23.85 16.50 1.43
N HIS A 33 -24.31 17.03 2.57
CA HIS A 33 -24.34 16.28 3.84
C HIS A 33 -25.37 15.14 3.83
N GLU A 34 -26.42 15.22 3.03
CA GLU A 34 -27.38 14.14 2.81
C GLU A 34 -26.80 13.02 1.95
N SER A 35 -26.02 13.37 0.91
CA SER A 35 -25.38 12.40 0.00
C SER A 35 -24.08 11.84 0.55
N TYR A 36 -23.37 12.60 1.37
CA TYR A 36 -22.05 12.25 1.91
C TYR A 36 -22.16 11.92 3.40
N THR A 37 -22.09 10.65 3.74
CA THR A 37 -22.30 10.18 5.12
C THR A 37 -21.36 10.84 6.13
N SER A 38 -21.88 11.25 7.27
CA SER A 38 -21.13 11.87 8.38
C SER A 38 -19.91 11.04 8.79
N GLY A 39 -20.00 9.71 8.73
CA GLY A 39 -18.89 8.82 9.00
C GLY A 39 -17.68 8.99 8.07
N ARG A 40 -17.91 9.36 6.80
CA ARG A 40 -16.80 9.65 5.86
C ARG A 40 -16.11 10.97 6.18
N VAL A 41 -16.86 11.98 6.60
CA VAL A 41 -16.28 13.26 7.03
C VAL A 41 -15.45 13.06 8.28
N ILE A 42 -15.97 12.33 9.26
CA ILE A 42 -15.25 12.01 10.49
C ILE A 42 -13.98 11.20 10.20
N SER A 43 -14.07 10.17 9.35
CA SER A 43 -12.90 9.37 8.94
C SER A 43 -11.81 10.22 8.29
N ARG A 44 -12.16 11.18 7.42
CA ARG A 44 -11.18 12.10 6.82
C ARG A 44 -10.56 13.05 7.84
N LEU A 45 -11.34 13.55 8.79
CA LEU A 45 -10.86 14.46 9.84
C LEU A 45 -9.98 13.74 10.89
N THR A 46 -10.08 12.43 11.00
CA THR A 46 -9.31 11.62 11.95
C THR A 46 -8.25 10.80 11.25
N SER A 47 -8.64 9.72 10.58
CA SER A 47 -7.73 8.72 10.01
C SER A 47 -6.83 9.26 8.89
N ASP A 48 -7.37 10.04 7.95
CA ASP A 48 -6.57 10.57 6.84
C ASP A 48 -5.56 11.61 7.33
N ILE A 49 -5.97 12.45 8.28
CA ILE A 49 -5.08 13.45 8.91
C ILE A 49 -4.01 12.79 9.76
N ASP A 50 -4.32 11.71 10.48
CA ASP A 50 -3.33 10.95 11.24
C ASP A 50 -2.33 10.22 10.32
N THR A 51 -2.76 9.79 9.14
CA THR A 51 -1.86 9.26 8.10
C THR A 51 -0.89 10.34 7.59
N ILE A 52 -1.39 11.55 7.34
CA ILE A 52 -0.55 12.70 6.96
C ILE A 52 0.44 13.03 8.09
N ARG A 53 -0.01 13.00 9.34
CA ARG A 53 0.85 13.19 10.50
C ARG A 53 2.00 12.19 10.52
N THR A 54 1.70 10.91 10.39
CA THR A 54 2.72 9.86 10.38
C THR A 54 3.74 10.08 9.25
N PHE A 55 3.26 10.50 8.08
CA PHE A 55 4.14 10.84 6.96
C PHE A 55 5.03 12.05 7.25
N LEU A 56 4.49 13.11 7.86
CA LEU A 56 5.26 14.30 8.22
C LEU A 56 6.28 14.01 9.33
N ASP A 57 5.89 13.26 10.35
CA ASP A 57 6.72 12.99 11.52
C ASP A 57 7.87 12.01 11.22
N SER A 58 7.60 10.94 10.48
CA SER A 58 8.58 9.88 10.21
C SER A 58 9.00 9.81 8.74
N GLY A 59 8.07 9.99 7.80
CA GLY A 59 8.33 9.80 6.38
C GLY A 59 9.34 10.79 5.82
N ILE A 60 9.20 12.09 6.12
CA ILE A 60 10.11 13.13 5.63
C ILE A 60 11.50 12.95 6.24
N SER A 61 11.58 12.69 7.54
CA SER A 61 12.85 12.46 8.23
C SER A 61 13.57 11.23 7.69
N GLN A 62 12.83 10.14 7.46
CA GLN A 62 13.37 8.91 6.89
C GLN A 62 13.88 9.13 5.45
N LEU A 63 13.11 9.83 4.62
CA LEU A 63 13.52 10.16 3.26
C LEU A 63 14.78 11.03 3.23
N ALA A 64 14.82 12.08 4.06
CA ALA A 64 16.00 12.95 4.15
C ALA A 64 17.24 12.18 4.60
N THR A 65 17.14 11.38 5.66
CA THR A 65 18.25 10.57 6.16
C THR A 65 18.74 9.56 5.12
N THR A 66 17.81 8.88 4.45
CA THR A 66 18.14 7.89 3.42
C THR A 66 18.81 8.55 2.21
N LEU A 67 18.27 9.68 1.70
CA LEU A 67 18.85 10.38 0.57
C LEU A 67 20.25 10.94 0.89
N LEU A 68 20.42 11.54 2.07
CA LEU A 68 21.73 12.01 2.53
C LEU A 68 22.71 10.86 2.70
N GLY A 69 22.26 9.73 3.26
CA GLY A 69 23.08 8.53 3.40
C GLY A 69 23.54 7.97 2.06
N ILE A 70 22.63 7.88 1.09
CA ILE A 70 22.95 7.43 -0.28
C ILE A 70 23.94 8.41 -0.92
N ALA A 71 23.66 9.72 -0.86
CA ALA A 71 24.54 10.73 -1.45
C ALA A 71 25.95 10.67 -0.84
N PHE A 72 26.05 10.61 0.48
CA PHE A 72 27.32 10.48 1.17
C PHE A 72 28.06 9.19 0.80
N SER A 73 27.37 8.05 0.76
CA SER A 73 27.98 6.78 0.38
C SER A 73 28.50 6.78 -1.05
N VAL A 74 27.71 7.32 -1.99
CA VAL A 74 28.14 7.45 -3.40
C VAL A 74 29.37 8.34 -3.51
N ILE A 75 29.35 9.52 -2.89
CA ILE A 75 30.51 10.44 -2.90
C ILE A 75 31.75 9.77 -2.29
N ALA A 76 31.60 9.14 -1.13
CA ALA A 76 32.70 8.46 -0.44
C ALA A 76 33.34 7.37 -1.33
N ILE A 77 32.52 6.54 -1.98
CA ILE A 77 33.01 5.48 -2.86
C ILE A 77 33.76 6.05 -4.08
N PHE A 78 33.24 7.11 -4.71
CA PHE A 78 33.92 7.75 -5.84
C PHE A 78 35.24 8.41 -5.44
N LEU A 79 35.34 8.93 -4.20
CA LEU A 79 36.59 9.51 -3.67
C LEU A 79 37.62 8.44 -3.31
N LEU A 80 37.20 7.25 -2.87
CA LEU A 80 38.10 6.15 -2.57
C LEU A 80 38.63 5.47 -3.83
N ASP A 81 37.73 5.07 -4.72
CA ASP A 81 38.06 4.46 -6.01
C ASP A 81 36.93 4.70 -7.02
N TRP A 82 37.19 5.53 -8.01
CA TRP A 82 36.23 5.86 -9.06
C TRP A 82 35.80 4.63 -9.89
N ARG A 83 36.65 3.60 -9.97
CA ARG A 83 36.34 2.35 -10.70
C ARG A 83 35.24 1.55 -10.00
N ILE A 84 35.30 1.48 -8.67
CA ILE A 84 34.26 0.84 -7.85
C ILE A 84 32.96 1.66 -7.94
N GLY A 85 33.05 2.99 -7.90
CA GLY A 85 31.91 3.87 -8.10
C GLY A 85 31.20 3.64 -9.44
N LEU A 86 31.98 3.51 -10.53
CA LEU A 86 31.43 3.24 -11.86
C LEU A 86 30.77 1.85 -11.95
N LEU A 87 31.35 0.84 -11.32
CA LEU A 87 30.78 -0.50 -11.24
C LEU A 87 29.42 -0.46 -10.52
N LEU A 88 29.32 0.21 -9.38
CA LEU A 88 28.07 0.38 -8.65
C LEU A 88 26.98 1.08 -9.48
N VAL A 89 27.32 2.16 -10.17
CA VAL A 89 26.38 2.84 -11.08
C VAL A 89 25.91 1.90 -12.18
N THR A 90 26.82 1.13 -12.76
CA THR A 90 26.47 0.15 -13.80
C THR A 90 25.53 -0.94 -13.27
N MET A 91 25.74 -1.41 -12.03
CA MET A 91 24.86 -2.39 -11.37
C MET A 91 23.46 -1.83 -11.02
N THR A 92 23.34 -0.52 -10.90
CA THR A 92 22.02 0.11 -10.67
C THR A 92 21.07 -0.08 -11.85
N VAL A 93 21.60 -0.15 -13.09
CA VAL A 93 20.78 -0.31 -14.30
C VAL A 93 20.02 -1.65 -14.31
N PRO A 94 20.65 -2.82 -14.16
CA PRO A 94 19.93 -4.10 -14.11
C PRO A 94 18.96 -4.17 -12.93
N ILE A 95 19.32 -3.64 -11.77
CA ILE A 95 18.42 -3.58 -10.61
C ILE A 95 17.17 -2.76 -10.94
N TRP A 96 17.32 -1.60 -11.57
CA TRP A 96 16.21 -0.75 -11.98
C TRP A 96 15.30 -1.43 -13.02
N LEU A 97 15.88 -2.11 -14.02
CA LEU A 97 15.14 -2.83 -15.05
C LEU A 97 14.29 -3.97 -14.46
N ILE A 98 14.90 -4.76 -13.58
CA ILE A 98 14.22 -5.87 -12.91
C ILE A 98 13.11 -5.37 -11.98
N THR A 99 13.38 -4.30 -11.23
CA THR A 99 12.39 -3.68 -10.35
C THR A 99 11.23 -3.10 -11.14
N ARG A 100 11.50 -2.45 -12.27
CA ARG A 100 10.46 -1.94 -13.18
C ARG A 100 9.60 -3.06 -13.76
N TRP A 101 10.22 -4.14 -14.23
CA TRP A 101 9.51 -5.32 -14.71
C TRP A 101 8.63 -5.94 -13.61
N PHE A 102 9.21 -6.15 -12.44
CA PHE A 102 8.49 -6.68 -11.29
C PHE A 102 7.29 -5.80 -10.89
N ARG A 103 7.47 -4.50 -10.81
CA ARG A 103 6.42 -3.55 -10.47
C ARG A 103 5.21 -3.69 -11.41
N THR A 104 5.45 -3.70 -12.72
CA THR A 104 4.37 -3.81 -13.70
C THR A 104 3.61 -5.13 -13.58
N ARG A 105 4.33 -6.23 -13.35
CA ARG A 105 3.72 -7.57 -13.20
C ARG A 105 3.01 -7.73 -11.86
N SER A 106 3.61 -7.23 -10.79
CA SER A 106 3.04 -7.35 -9.45
C SER A 106 1.76 -6.52 -9.28
N GLU A 107 1.67 -5.32 -9.88
CA GLU A 107 0.43 -4.53 -9.86
C GLU A 107 -0.76 -5.30 -10.42
N THR A 108 -0.57 -6.03 -11.52
CA THR A 108 -1.63 -6.84 -12.14
C THR A 108 -2.00 -8.03 -11.26
N ALA A 109 -1.00 -8.76 -10.75
CA ALA A 109 -1.21 -9.91 -9.87
C ALA A 109 -1.89 -9.51 -8.55
N PHE A 110 -1.47 -8.41 -7.93
CA PHE A 110 -2.10 -7.90 -6.70
C PHE A 110 -3.52 -7.40 -6.92
N ARG A 111 -3.82 -6.78 -8.07
CA ARG A 111 -5.22 -6.40 -8.40
C ARG A 111 -6.09 -7.65 -8.55
N ALA A 112 -5.62 -8.66 -9.27
CA ALA A 112 -6.33 -9.93 -9.40
C ALA A 112 -6.58 -10.57 -8.04
N MET A 113 -5.55 -10.68 -7.21
CA MET A 113 -5.66 -11.24 -5.85
C MET A 113 -6.68 -10.48 -4.99
N ARG A 114 -6.68 -9.14 -5.01
CA ARG A 114 -7.65 -8.33 -4.26
C ARG A 114 -9.08 -8.53 -4.75
N ASN A 115 -9.26 -8.60 -6.08
CA ASN A 115 -10.58 -8.83 -6.66
C ASN A 115 -11.13 -10.21 -6.27
N GLU A 116 -10.32 -11.26 -6.37
CA GLU A 116 -10.74 -12.61 -5.98
C GLU A 116 -10.96 -12.71 -4.46
N SER A 117 -10.15 -12.03 -3.64
CA SER A 117 -10.38 -11.92 -2.19
C SER A 117 -11.71 -11.25 -1.87
N ALA A 118 -12.03 -10.15 -2.55
CA ALA A 118 -13.30 -9.45 -2.36
C ALA A 118 -14.49 -10.31 -2.76
N GLN A 119 -14.41 -11.06 -3.89
CA GLN A 119 -15.44 -11.98 -4.33
C GLN A 119 -15.63 -13.14 -3.33
N LEU A 120 -14.54 -13.70 -2.84
CA LEU A 120 -14.59 -14.76 -1.82
C LEU A 120 -15.27 -14.30 -0.55
N THR A 121 -14.90 -13.10 -0.05
CA THR A 121 -15.50 -12.48 1.13
C THR A 121 -16.99 -12.18 0.92
N SER A 122 -17.34 -11.60 -0.23
CA SER A 122 -18.73 -11.31 -0.59
C SER A 122 -19.57 -12.59 -0.61
N ARG A 123 -19.06 -13.66 -1.23
CA ARG A 123 -19.75 -14.95 -1.28
C ARG A 123 -19.91 -15.59 0.11
N PHE A 124 -18.91 -15.43 0.96
CA PHE A 124 -19.01 -15.88 2.35
C PHE A 124 -20.13 -15.14 3.10
N VAL A 125 -20.14 -13.80 3.04
CA VAL A 125 -21.16 -12.96 3.69
C VAL A 125 -22.56 -13.30 3.16
N GLU A 126 -22.71 -13.43 1.84
CA GLU A 126 -23.97 -13.79 1.18
C GLU A 126 -24.50 -15.15 1.65
N THR A 127 -23.62 -16.17 1.67
CA THR A 127 -23.95 -17.51 2.13
C THR A 127 -24.33 -17.52 3.61
N TYR A 128 -23.61 -16.78 4.45
CA TYR A 128 -23.88 -16.71 5.88
C TYR A 128 -25.14 -15.93 6.21
N THR A 129 -25.38 -14.80 5.52
CA THR A 129 -26.61 -14.01 5.69
C THR A 129 -27.83 -14.77 5.20
N GLY A 130 -27.70 -15.50 4.08
CA GLY A 130 -28.76 -16.31 3.49
C GLY A 130 -28.88 -17.71 4.04
N ILE A 131 -28.22 -18.06 5.15
CA ILE A 131 -28.13 -19.45 5.65
C ILE A 131 -29.49 -20.11 5.91
N ARG A 132 -30.49 -19.34 6.36
CA ARG A 132 -31.84 -19.84 6.59
C ARG A 132 -32.48 -20.31 5.29
N ALA A 133 -32.36 -19.55 4.21
CA ALA A 133 -32.88 -19.92 2.89
C ALA A 133 -32.14 -21.15 2.34
N ILE A 134 -30.82 -21.18 2.43
CA ILE A 134 -29.99 -22.31 1.99
C ILE A 134 -30.44 -23.59 2.71
N LYS A 135 -30.69 -23.52 4.04
CA LYS A 135 -31.14 -24.63 4.83
C LYS A 135 -32.56 -25.07 4.48
N SER A 136 -33.49 -24.11 4.29
CA SER A 136 -34.91 -24.48 3.97
C SER A 136 -35.07 -25.06 2.57
N PHE A 137 -34.20 -24.72 1.62
CA PHE A 137 -34.23 -25.28 0.26
C PHE A 137 -33.26 -26.45 0.04
N GLY A 138 -32.50 -26.88 1.04
CA GLY A 138 -31.54 -27.97 0.93
C GLY A 138 -30.38 -27.68 -0.03
N ALA A 139 -30.01 -26.37 -0.25
CA ALA A 139 -29.07 -25.94 -1.23
C ALA A 139 -27.61 -25.88 -0.72
N GLU A 140 -27.25 -26.60 0.33
CA GLU A 140 -25.93 -26.57 0.96
C GLU A 140 -24.83 -27.09 0.02
N ALA A 141 -25.13 -28.09 -0.80
CA ALA A 141 -24.17 -28.66 -1.74
C ALA A 141 -23.74 -27.60 -2.80
N ASP A 142 -24.70 -26.85 -3.35
CA ASP A 142 -24.47 -25.82 -4.33
C ASP A 142 -23.73 -24.63 -3.73
N ALA A 143 -24.09 -24.24 -2.50
CA ALA A 143 -23.40 -23.18 -1.77
C ALA A 143 -21.92 -23.54 -1.51
N ARG A 144 -21.63 -24.78 -1.07
CA ARG A 144 -20.25 -25.27 -0.91
C ARG A 144 -19.48 -25.32 -2.21
N ALA A 145 -20.08 -25.83 -3.28
CA ALA A 145 -19.43 -25.90 -4.59
C ALA A 145 -19.11 -24.50 -5.13
N SER A 146 -20.01 -23.53 -4.95
CA SER A 146 -19.81 -22.14 -5.33
C SER A 146 -18.67 -21.50 -4.54
N TYR A 147 -18.64 -21.68 -3.22
CA TYR A 147 -17.58 -21.16 -2.38
C TYR A 147 -16.23 -21.79 -2.72
N ALA A 148 -16.18 -23.10 -2.93
CA ALA A 148 -14.95 -23.81 -3.31
C ALA A 148 -14.37 -23.31 -4.63
N ARG A 149 -15.20 -23.01 -5.64
CA ARG A 149 -14.74 -22.42 -6.90
C ARG A 149 -14.11 -21.04 -6.68
N ASN A 150 -14.70 -20.19 -5.86
CA ASN A 150 -14.15 -18.87 -5.55
C ASN A 150 -12.85 -18.97 -4.73
N ALA A 151 -12.80 -19.90 -3.77
CA ALA A 151 -11.59 -20.18 -2.99
C ALA A 151 -10.43 -20.66 -3.88
N GLU A 152 -10.73 -21.50 -4.87
CA GLU A 152 -9.70 -21.95 -5.84
C GLU A 152 -9.19 -20.81 -6.73
N ARG A 153 -10.06 -19.92 -7.22
CA ARG A 153 -9.64 -18.72 -7.96
C ARG A 153 -8.73 -17.83 -7.12
N TYR A 154 -9.11 -17.59 -5.88
CA TYR A 154 -8.28 -16.83 -4.94
C TYR A 154 -6.94 -17.51 -4.71
N ARG A 155 -6.90 -18.84 -4.51
CA ARG A 155 -5.67 -19.61 -4.36
C ARG A 155 -4.73 -19.43 -5.56
N VAL A 156 -5.27 -19.53 -6.78
CA VAL A 156 -4.48 -19.35 -8.01
C VAL A 156 -3.91 -17.93 -8.08
N ALA A 157 -4.72 -16.90 -7.82
CA ALA A 157 -4.27 -15.51 -7.83
C ALA A 157 -3.18 -15.21 -6.78
N VAL A 158 -3.30 -15.81 -5.58
CA VAL A 158 -2.27 -15.72 -4.54
C VAL A 158 -0.98 -16.41 -4.98
N MET A 159 -1.08 -17.63 -5.55
CA MET A 159 0.08 -18.38 -6.01
C MET A 159 0.85 -17.63 -7.10
N ASP A 160 0.16 -16.96 -8.02
CA ASP A 160 0.81 -16.16 -9.05
C ASP A 160 1.56 -14.94 -8.47
N SER A 161 1.00 -14.31 -7.43
CA SER A 161 1.70 -13.26 -6.68
C SER A 161 2.95 -13.80 -5.98
N ILE A 162 2.85 -14.97 -5.32
CA ILE A 162 3.99 -15.61 -4.63
C ILE A 162 5.09 -16.01 -5.61
N LYS A 163 4.76 -16.56 -6.78
CA LYS A 163 5.75 -16.90 -7.81
C LYS A 163 6.55 -15.70 -8.27
N LEU A 164 5.89 -14.54 -8.45
CA LEU A 164 6.58 -13.29 -8.82
C LEU A 164 7.60 -12.87 -7.75
N PHE A 165 7.22 -12.94 -6.48
CA PHE A 165 8.14 -12.66 -5.37
C PHE A 165 9.26 -13.70 -5.26
N GLY A 166 8.93 -14.96 -5.50
CA GLY A 166 9.89 -16.06 -5.47
C GLY A 166 10.99 -15.96 -6.53
N ILE A 167 10.74 -15.24 -7.63
CA ILE A 167 11.74 -14.93 -8.65
C ILE A 167 12.47 -13.63 -8.32
N TYR A 168 11.73 -12.58 -7.97
CA TYR A 168 12.28 -11.24 -7.75
C TYR A 168 13.26 -11.18 -6.58
N SER A 169 12.92 -11.78 -5.45
CA SER A 169 13.74 -11.71 -4.23
C SER A 169 15.11 -12.36 -4.38
N PRO A 170 15.27 -13.60 -4.89
CA PRO A 170 16.57 -14.20 -5.12
C PRO A 170 17.43 -13.44 -6.14
N VAL A 171 16.80 -12.90 -7.20
CA VAL A 171 17.53 -12.13 -8.21
C VAL A 171 18.10 -10.84 -7.63
N LEU A 172 17.35 -10.14 -6.78
CA LEU A 172 17.87 -8.95 -6.08
C LEU A 172 19.02 -9.30 -5.12
N ILE A 173 18.90 -10.42 -4.39
CA ILE A 173 19.93 -10.88 -3.47
C ILE A 173 21.21 -11.22 -4.23
N LEU A 174 21.10 -11.90 -5.37
CA LEU A 174 22.25 -12.22 -6.22
C LEU A 174 22.94 -10.95 -6.73
N LEU A 175 22.16 -9.97 -7.23
CA LEU A 175 22.72 -8.71 -7.72
C LEU A 175 23.33 -7.84 -6.63
N GLY A 176 22.86 -7.97 -5.39
CA GLY A 176 23.41 -7.24 -4.25
C GLY A 176 24.64 -7.88 -3.61
N ASN A 177 24.96 -9.13 -3.95
CA ASN A 177 26.11 -9.87 -3.43
C ASN A 177 27.29 -9.94 -4.41
N ILE A 178 27.18 -9.36 -5.60
CA ILE A 178 28.25 -9.19 -6.59
C ILE A 178 29.02 -7.91 -6.32
#